data_5453b8fa66752cc6362274c7930f02ee
#
_entry.id   5453b8fa66752cc6362274c7930f02ee
#
_cell.length_a   1.000
_cell.length_b   1.000
_cell.length_c   1.000
_cell.angle_alpha   90.00
_cell.angle_beta   90.00
_cell.angle_gamma   90.00
#
_symmetry.space_group_name_H-M   'P 1'
#
loop_
_entity.id
_entity.type
_entity.pdbx_description
1 polymer ?
#
loop_
_entity_poly.entity_id
_entity_poly.type
_entity_poly.pdbx_seq_one_letter_code
_entity_poly.pdbx_strand_id
1 'polypeptide(L)'
;MKSPLLFKGDTRYAYASGVVRGLENYILSRADYQKVFDADVNQIGTVLTEIGYGGGEQNPEHALDTATEQLFRNIQKLSKDKEFTDTLRLKFDFANTRTFMKSHLLDVEMPELLQWGTIPPDVLPRKIESFIDGEKSELPQCLKNAISAAKDMFLQFHSAVAIDSAIDREYLKYLGSVLPDNEFFRRWFAIYSDWMNIKSFVRIMRSKLSHKLFWENFIDGGDIPAEKFKNAIELDAESIPLAFSNTEYGIKLSEIIRLAFSGKLAPLDIFFRVKLVELNRYTRFCSYGPELLWAYANIRLEEIGSLRTILRAKGAKLSFDAIKEVISVVLE
;
A
#
# COMPACT_ATOMS: atom_id res chain seq x y z
N MET A 1 22.77 11.37 3.11
CA MET A 1 22.77 9.98 2.54
C MET A 1 22.70 8.99 3.67
N LYS A 2 21.68 8.12 3.71
CA LYS A 2 21.65 7.02 4.67
C LYS A 2 22.79 6.05 4.38
N SER A 3 23.33 5.43 5.44
CA SER A 3 24.32 4.35 5.32
C SER A 3 23.82 3.24 4.40
N PRO A 4 24.71 2.54 3.66
CA PRO A 4 24.29 1.39 2.87
C PRO A 4 23.56 0.37 3.71
N LEU A 5 22.53 -0.29 3.15
CA LEU A 5 21.81 -1.35 3.83
C LEU A 5 22.73 -2.54 4.09
N LEU A 6 22.86 -2.93 5.34
CA LEU A 6 23.56 -4.14 5.75
C LEU A 6 22.52 -5.24 6.01
N PHE A 7 22.54 -6.29 5.18
CA PHE A 7 21.68 -7.45 5.36
C PHE A 7 22.39 -8.48 6.26
N LYS A 8 21.78 -8.76 7.40
CA LYS A 8 22.18 -9.91 8.24
C LYS A 8 21.45 -11.12 7.69
N GLY A 9 22.11 -11.96 6.91
CA GLY A 9 21.46 -13.12 6.30
C GLY A 9 20.77 -14.03 7.33
N ASP A 10 19.52 -14.45 7.03
CA ASP A 10 18.82 -15.48 7.80
C ASP A 10 18.81 -16.78 7.01
N THR A 11 19.63 -17.75 7.43
CA THR A 11 19.81 -19.05 6.76
C THR A 11 18.53 -19.88 6.67
N ARG A 12 17.54 -19.65 7.54
CA ARG A 12 16.22 -20.31 7.46
C ARG A 12 15.53 -20.03 6.12
N TYR A 13 15.85 -18.89 5.51
CA TYR A 13 15.30 -18.44 4.22
C TYR A 13 16.20 -18.76 3.02
N ALA A 14 17.31 -19.51 3.18
CA ALA A 14 18.24 -19.78 2.09
C ALA A 14 17.55 -20.43 0.87
N TYR A 15 16.73 -21.47 1.08
CA TYR A 15 15.95 -22.10 0.03
C TYR A 15 14.94 -21.13 -0.61
N ALA A 16 14.17 -20.44 0.21
CA ALA A 16 13.16 -19.46 -0.25
C ALA A 16 13.82 -18.35 -1.09
N SER A 17 14.98 -17.87 -0.67
CA SER A 17 15.74 -16.86 -1.40
C SER A 17 16.22 -17.34 -2.76
N GLY A 18 16.70 -18.60 -2.86
CA GLY A 18 17.06 -19.21 -4.14
C GLY A 18 15.88 -19.30 -5.11
N VAL A 19 14.69 -19.70 -4.60
CA VAL A 19 13.46 -19.72 -5.41
C VAL A 19 13.07 -18.31 -5.86
N VAL A 20 13.07 -17.33 -4.95
CA VAL A 20 12.74 -15.93 -5.27
C VAL A 20 13.69 -15.38 -6.34
N ARG A 21 15.00 -15.66 -6.25
CA ARG A 21 15.98 -15.25 -7.29
C ARG A 21 15.64 -15.80 -8.67
N GLY A 22 15.18 -17.04 -8.74
CA GLY A 22 14.68 -17.61 -9.99
C GLY A 22 13.43 -16.90 -10.51
N LEU A 23 12.52 -16.55 -9.60
CA LEU A 23 11.26 -15.86 -9.94
C LEU A 23 11.46 -14.37 -10.31
N GLU A 24 12.51 -13.71 -9.84
CA GLU A 24 12.84 -12.33 -10.20
C GLU A 24 13.08 -12.15 -11.72
N ASN A 25 13.46 -13.20 -12.43
CA ASN A 25 13.60 -13.17 -13.89
C ASN A 25 12.26 -12.93 -14.64
N TYR A 26 11.15 -13.11 -13.96
CA TYR A 26 9.79 -12.90 -14.50
C TYR A 26 9.17 -11.56 -14.03
N ILE A 27 9.95 -10.68 -13.42
CA ILE A 27 9.53 -9.30 -13.15
C ILE A 27 9.41 -8.56 -14.47
N LEU A 28 8.29 -7.87 -14.67
CA LEU A 28 7.95 -7.23 -15.93
C LEU A 28 8.89 -6.05 -16.24
N SER A 29 9.29 -5.99 -17.50
CA SER A 29 9.98 -4.82 -18.06
C SER A 29 8.98 -3.77 -18.54
N ARG A 30 9.47 -2.56 -18.81
CA ARG A 30 8.68 -1.50 -19.46
C ARG A 30 8.06 -1.96 -20.78
N ALA A 31 8.77 -2.78 -21.56
CA ALA A 31 8.27 -3.30 -22.82
C ALA A 31 7.07 -4.22 -22.65
N ASP A 32 7.01 -4.99 -21.56
CA ASP A 32 5.90 -5.87 -21.27
C ASP A 32 4.62 -5.07 -20.97
N TYR A 33 4.71 -3.99 -20.18
CA TYR A 33 3.57 -3.09 -19.95
C TYR A 33 3.09 -2.42 -21.24
N GLN A 34 4.02 -1.97 -22.08
CA GLN A 34 3.67 -1.39 -23.37
C GLN A 34 2.97 -2.41 -24.26
N LYS A 35 3.46 -3.66 -24.30
CA LYS A 35 2.86 -4.76 -25.04
C LYS A 35 1.40 -5.02 -24.63
N VAL A 36 1.12 -5.04 -23.33
CA VAL A 36 -0.26 -5.20 -22.79
C VAL A 36 -1.12 -4.00 -23.18
N PHE A 37 -0.58 -2.79 -23.13
CA PHE A 37 -1.32 -1.60 -23.49
C PHE A 37 -1.64 -1.56 -25.00
N ASP A 38 -0.72 -1.95 -25.86
CA ASP A 38 -0.90 -1.91 -27.31
C ASP A 38 -1.77 -3.06 -27.85
N ALA A 39 -1.91 -4.15 -27.09
CA ALA A 39 -2.73 -5.31 -27.48
C ALA A 39 -4.20 -4.94 -27.69
N ASP A 40 -4.84 -5.58 -28.66
CA ASP A 40 -6.30 -5.50 -28.78
C ASP A 40 -7.00 -6.11 -27.56
N VAL A 41 -8.18 -5.59 -27.22
CA VAL A 41 -8.94 -6.04 -26.02
C VAL A 41 -9.13 -7.58 -25.99
N ASN A 42 -9.39 -8.19 -27.17
CA ASN A 42 -9.58 -9.63 -27.29
C ASN A 42 -8.28 -10.45 -27.19
N GLN A 43 -7.11 -9.80 -27.24
CA GLN A 43 -5.79 -10.43 -27.22
C GLN A 43 -5.09 -10.27 -25.87
N ILE A 44 -5.62 -9.44 -24.99
CA ILE A 44 -4.96 -9.12 -23.71
C ILE A 44 -4.72 -10.38 -22.89
N GLY A 45 -5.67 -11.31 -22.80
CA GLY A 45 -5.50 -12.59 -22.08
C GLY A 45 -4.32 -13.41 -22.61
N THR A 46 -4.16 -13.46 -23.94
CA THR A 46 -3.01 -14.11 -24.57
C THR A 46 -1.70 -13.40 -24.23
N VAL A 47 -1.68 -12.07 -24.34
CA VAL A 47 -0.48 -11.28 -24.00
C VAL A 47 -0.11 -11.42 -22.53
N LEU A 48 -1.07 -11.42 -21.61
CA LEU A 48 -0.82 -11.70 -20.20
C LEU A 48 -0.18 -13.08 -19.99
N THR A 49 -0.66 -14.09 -20.71
CA THR A 49 -0.07 -15.44 -20.65
C THR A 49 1.38 -15.43 -21.14
N GLU A 50 1.67 -14.73 -22.24
CA GLU A 50 3.03 -14.62 -22.81
C GLU A 50 4.03 -13.93 -21.85
N ILE A 51 3.57 -12.98 -21.04
CA ILE A 51 4.39 -12.30 -20.02
C ILE A 51 4.35 -13.00 -18.65
N GLY A 52 3.80 -14.22 -18.59
CA GLY A 52 3.82 -15.08 -17.39
C GLY A 52 2.68 -14.87 -16.40
N TYR A 53 1.55 -14.29 -16.84
CA TYR A 53 0.36 -14.12 -16.00
C TYR A 53 -0.80 -15.02 -16.44
N GLY A 54 -1.53 -15.57 -15.46
CA GLY A 54 -2.82 -16.24 -15.65
C GLY A 54 -2.82 -17.64 -16.23
N GLY A 55 -1.65 -18.22 -16.59
CA GLY A 55 -1.56 -19.64 -16.93
C GLY A 55 -2.46 -20.12 -18.09
N GLY A 56 -2.79 -19.25 -19.08
CA GLY A 56 -3.67 -19.57 -20.21
C GLY A 56 -5.11 -19.08 -20.04
N GLU A 57 -5.43 -18.37 -18.97
CA GLU A 57 -6.75 -17.76 -18.76
C GLU A 57 -6.99 -16.63 -19.78
N GLN A 58 -8.09 -16.72 -20.50
CA GLN A 58 -8.44 -15.76 -21.54
C GLN A 58 -9.06 -14.47 -21.00
N ASN A 59 -9.75 -14.52 -19.83
CA ASN A 59 -10.27 -13.37 -19.17
C ASN A 59 -9.13 -12.63 -18.43
N PRO A 60 -8.78 -11.38 -18.81
CA PRO A 60 -7.66 -10.67 -18.22
C PRO A 60 -7.78 -10.44 -16.70
N GLU A 61 -8.98 -10.16 -16.20
CA GLU A 61 -9.17 -9.95 -14.75
C GLU A 61 -9.00 -11.27 -13.99
N HIS A 62 -9.56 -12.38 -14.46
CA HIS A 62 -9.35 -13.69 -13.87
C HIS A 62 -7.88 -14.15 -13.94
N ALA A 63 -7.16 -13.77 -15.01
CA ALA A 63 -5.74 -14.04 -15.13
C ALA A 63 -4.94 -13.36 -14.01
N LEU A 64 -5.25 -12.09 -13.72
CA LEU A 64 -4.61 -11.33 -12.65
C LEU A 64 -5.05 -11.82 -11.26
N ASP A 65 -6.29 -12.27 -11.12
CA ASP A 65 -6.78 -12.90 -9.89
C ASP A 65 -6.04 -14.19 -9.58
N THR A 66 -5.94 -15.07 -10.57
CA THR A 66 -5.17 -16.33 -10.48
C THR A 66 -3.71 -16.07 -10.12
N ALA A 67 -3.09 -15.07 -10.76
CA ALA A 67 -1.71 -14.67 -10.46
C ALA A 67 -1.55 -14.17 -9.01
N THR A 68 -2.52 -13.41 -8.50
CA THR A 68 -2.51 -12.91 -7.13
C THR A 68 -2.62 -14.06 -6.12
N GLU A 69 -3.54 -15.00 -6.35
CA GLU A 69 -3.66 -16.20 -5.51
C GLU A 69 -2.39 -17.02 -5.52
N GLN A 70 -1.80 -17.25 -6.70
CA GLN A 70 -0.58 -18.02 -6.84
C GLN A 70 0.60 -17.35 -6.13
N LEU A 71 0.69 -16.02 -6.21
CA LEU A 71 1.67 -15.25 -5.44
C LEU A 71 1.54 -15.53 -3.95
N PHE A 72 0.34 -15.37 -3.36
CA PHE A 72 0.14 -15.62 -1.93
C PHE A 72 0.40 -17.07 -1.51
N ARG A 73 -0.02 -18.04 -2.32
CA ARG A 73 0.29 -19.47 -2.08
C ARG A 73 1.80 -19.73 -2.08
N ASN A 74 2.52 -19.14 -3.02
CA ASN A 74 3.98 -19.29 -3.11
C ASN A 74 4.68 -18.64 -1.92
N ILE A 75 4.30 -17.42 -1.56
CA ILE A 75 4.84 -16.71 -0.40
C ILE A 75 4.60 -17.52 0.88
N GLN A 76 3.40 -18.06 1.07
CA GLN A 76 3.06 -18.87 2.23
C GLN A 76 3.88 -20.17 2.32
N LYS A 77 4.16 -20.83 1.18
CA LYS A 77 5.01 -22.03 1.14
C LYS A 77 6.48 -21.74 1.44
N LEU A 78 6.95 -20.58 1.03
CA LEU A 78 8.35 -20.17 1.17
C LEU A 78 8.66 -19.51 2.51
N SER A 79 7.67 -18.90 3.15
CA SER A 79 7.86 -18.25 4.44
C SER A 79 8.06 -19.25 5.57
N LYS A 80 8.89 -18.86 6.52
CA LYS A 80 9.09 -19.58 7.80
C LYS A 80 8.22 -19.02 8.92
N ASP A 81 7.68 -17.83 8.73
CA ASP A 81 6.89 -17.10 9.72
C ASP A 81 5.50 -16.78 9.13
N LYS A 82 4.47 -17.49 9.60
CA LYS A 82 3.10 -17.33 9.08
C LYS A 82 2.55 -15.93 9.32
N GLU A 83 2.77 -15.37 10.50
CA GLU A 83 2.31 -14.03 10.86
C GLU A 83 2.86 -12.97 9.92
N PHE A 84 4.14 -13.09 9.55
CA PHE A 84 4.79 -12.24 8.56
C PHE A 84 4.12 -12.32 7.18
N THR A 85 3.74 -13.52 6.72
CA THR A 85 3.05 -13.70 5.43
C THR A 85 1.60 -13.22 5.45
N ASP A 86 0.91 -13.44 6.56
CA ASP A 86 -0.46 -12.98 6.70
C ASP A 86 -0.54 -11.43 6.66
N THR A 87 0.52 -10.74 7.10
CA THR A 87 0.64 -9.28 7.03
C THR A 87 0.48 -8.74 5.60
N LEU A 88 0.99 -9.45 4.59
CA LEU A 88 0.82 -9.08 3.18
C LEU A 88 -0.65 -9.13 2.71
N ARG A 89 -1.47 -9.96 3.33
CA ARG A 89 -2.90 -10.08 3.03
C ARG A 89 -3.76 -9.18 3.92
N LEU A 90 -3.38 -8.99 5.16
CA LEU A 90 -4.10 -8.14 6.10
C LEU A 90 -4.26 -6.69 5.64
N LYS A 91 -3.36 -6.18 4.79
CA LYS A 91 -3.55 -4.86 4.16
C LYS A 91 -4.89 -4.75 3.41
N PHE A 92 -5.36 -5.83 2.82
CA PHE A 92 -6.65 -5.87 2.11
C PHE A 92 -7.82 -5.94 3.11
N ASP A 93 -7.65 -6.67 4.23
CA ASP A 93 -8.66 -6.67 5.30
C ASP A 93 -8.81 -5.29 5.92
N PHE A 94 -7.70 -4.57 6.16
CA PHE A 94 -7.74 -3.17 6.62
C PHE A 94 -8.40 -2.24 5.58
N ALA A 95 -8.11 -2.42 4.29
CA ALA A 95 -8.74 -1.66 3.22
C ALA A 95 -10.26 -1.95 3.16
N ASN A 96 -10.66 -3.21 3.25
CA ASN A 96 -12.05 -3.63 3.28
C ASN A 96 -12.77 -3.12 4.55
N THR A 97 -12.12 -3.21 5.71
CA THR A 97 -12.62 -2.63 6.97
C THR A 97 -12.85 -1.14 6.84
N ARG A 98 -11.93 -0.41 6.20
CA ARG A 98 -12.08 1.02 5.90
C ARG A 98 -13.30 1.29 5.02
N THR A 99 -13.47 0.53 3.95
CA THR A 99 -14.60 0.64 3.04
C THR A 99 -15.91 0.40 3.77
N PHE A 100 -16.00 -0.67 4.57
CA PHE A 100 -17.16 -0.97 5.39
C PHE A 100 -17.46 0.14 6.40
N MET A 101 -16.47 0.55 7.19
CA MET A 101 -16.67 1.58 8.24
C MET A 101 -17.11 2.92 7.65
N LYS A 102 -16.61 3.29 6.48
CA LYS A 102 -17.06 4.50 5.77
C LYS A 102 -18.50 4.36 5.31
N SER A 103 -18.86 3.24 4.70
CA SER A 103 -20.23 2.96 4.28
C SER A 103 -21.19 2.99 5.47
N HIS A 104 -20.86 2.30 6.54
CA HIS A 104 -21.68 2.17 7.74
C HIS A 104 -21.84 3.50 8.51
N LEU A 105 -20.74 4.27 8.69
CA LEU A 105 -20.76 5.50 9.51
C LEU A 105 -21.25 6.73 8.74
N LEU A 106 -21.13 6.75 7.41
CA LEU A 106 -21.55 7.86 6.56
C LEU A 106 -22.89 7.60 5.86
N ASP A 107 -23.47 6.42 6.06
CA ASP A 107 -24.72 5.99 5.40
C ASP A 107 -24.67 6.12 3.88
N VAL A 108 -23.59 5.55 3.30
CA VAL A 108 -23.41 5.55 1.82
C VAL A 108 -23.31 4.12 1.32
N GLU A 109 -23.64 3.92 0.03
CA GLU A 109 -23.53 2.62 -0.62
C GLU A 109 -22.12 2.04 -0.48
N MET A 110 -22.04 0.75 -0.11
CA MET A 110 -20.78 0.07 0.07
C MET A 110 -20.21 -0.40 -1.28
N PRO A 111 -19.02 0.07 -1.68
CA PRO A 111 -18.33 -0.42 -2.87
C PRO A 111 -17.94 -1.91 -2.73
N GLU A 112 -17.67 -2.55 -3.86
CA GLU A 112 -17.16 -3.91 -3.89
C GLU A 112 -15.86 -4.03 -3.06
N LEU A 113 -15.80 -5.06 -2.22
CA LEU A 113 -14.65 -5.33 -1.36
C LEU A 113 -13.57 -6.12 -2.10
N LEU A 114 -12.32 -5.91 -1.68
CA LEU A 114 -11.16 -6.59 -2.26
C LEU A 114 -11.12 -8.08 -1.85
N GLN A 115 -10.82 -8.95 -2.82
CA GLN A 115 -10.88 -10.42 -2.65
C GLN A 115 -9.68 -11.02 -1.87
N TRP A 116 -8.59 -10.25 -1.68
CA TRP A 116 -7.27 -10.81 -1.32
C TRP A 116 -6.96 -10.81 0.17
N GLY A 117 -7.92 -10.43 1.01
CA GLY A 117 -7.77 -10.44 2.46
C GLY A 117 -7.59 -11.85 3.04
N THR A 118 -7.31 -11.92 4.33
CA THR A 118 -7.29 -13.17 5.09
C THR A 118 -8.72 -13.63 5.41
N ILE A 119 -9.67 -12.70 5.38
CA ILE A 119 -11.11 -12.93 5.61
C ILE A 119 -11.84 -12.73 4.27
N PRO A 120 -12.68 -13.69 3.86
CA PRO A 120 -13.48 -13.54 2.65
C PRO A 120 -14.34 -12.27 2.67
N PRO A 121 -14.46 -11.54 1.53
CA PRO A 121 -15.14 -10.24 1.50
C PRO A 121 -16.66 -10.33 1.77
N ASP A 122 -17.28 -11.46 1.52
CA ASP A 122 -18.69 -11.74 1.84
C ASP A 122 -18.92 -12.04 3.34
N VAL A 123 -17.87 -12.44 4.05
CA VAL A 123 -17.91 -12.77 5.48
C VAL A 123 -17.52 -11.57 6.35
N LEU A 124 -16.57 -10.74 5.89
CA LEU A 124 -16.01 -9.65 6.69
C LEU A 124 -17.07 -8.66 7.21
N PRO A 125 -18.03 -8.18 6.40
CA PRO A 125 -19.05 -7.24 6.86
C PRO A 125 -19.83 -7.76 8.07
N ARG A 126 -20.32 -8.99 8.02
CA ARG A 126 -21.08 -9.61 9.12
C ARG A 126 -20.26 -9.73 10.40
N LYS A 127 -18.95 -10.07 10.29
CA LYS A 127 -18.06 -10.13 11.44
C LYS A 127 -17.81 -8.76 12.06
N ILE A 128 -17.77 -7.69 11.24
CA ILE A 128 -17.65 -6.31 11.73
C ILE A 128 -18.93 -5.87 12.42
N GLU A 129 -20.10 -6.12 11.82
CA GLU A 129 -21.42 -5.83 12.42
C GLU A 129 -21.55 -6.51 13.78
N SER A 130 -21.35 -7.84 13.87
CA SER A 130 -21.38 -8.55 15.17
C SER A 130 -20.43 -7.94 16.20
N PHE A 131 -19.24 -7.46 15.79
CA PHE A 131 -18.32 -6.79 16.71
C PHE A 131 -18.85 -5.43 17.18
N ILE A 132 -19.43 -4.63 16.27
CA ILE A 132 -20.02 -3.30 16.60
C ILE A 132 -21.21 -3.45 17.55
N ASP A 133 -22.01 -4.50 17.38
CA ASP A 133 -23.18 -4.81 18.20
C ASP A 133 -22.83 -5.44 19.56
N GLY A 134 -21.55 -5.64 19.84
CA GLY A 134 -21.06 -6.21 21.10
C GLY A 134 -21.18 -7.72 21.19
N GLU A 135 -21.43 -8.40 20.09
CA GLU A 135 -21.50 -9.86 20.01
C GLU A 135 -20.08 -10.47 19.92
N LYS A 136 -20.00 -11.80 20.11
CA LYS A 136 -18.75 -12.53 19.95
C LYS A 136 -18.34 -12.55 18.47
N SER A 137 -17.29 -11.83 18.14
CA SER A 137 -16.73 -11.79 16.78
C SER A 137 -15.34 -12.42 16.75
N GLU A 138 -15.09 -13.24 15.70
CA GLU A 138 -13.81 -13.89 15.44
C GLU A 138 -12.86 -13.03 14.57
N LEU A 139 -13.00 -11.71 14.65
CA LEU A 139 -12.05 -10.81 13.99
C LEU A 139 -10.68 -10.84 14.68
N PRO A 140 -9.57 -10.74 13.91
CA PRO A 140 -8.25 -10.48 14.46
C PRO A 140 -8.24 -9.22 15.34
N GLN A 141 -7.46 -9.24 16.43
CA GLN A 141 -7.45 -8.12 17.39
C GLN A 141 -7.04 -6.79 16.73
N CYS A 142 -6.13 -6.82 15.77
CA CYS A 142 -5.72 -5.61 15.02
C CYS A 142 -6.90 -4.97 14.26
N LEU A 143 -7.80 -5.76 13.67
CA LEU A 143 -9.00 -5.23 13.01
C LEU A 143 -10.03 -4.71 14.01
N LYS A 144 -10.22 -5.39 15.17
CA LYS A 144 -11.07 -4.89 16.25
C LYS A 144 -10.61 -3.52 16.74
N ASN A 145 -9.29 -3.36 16.93
CA ASN A 145 -8.69 -2.08 17.31
C ASN A 145 -8.95 -1.00 16.24
N ALA A 146 -8.80 -1.35 14.96
CA ALA A 146 -9.05 -0.41 13.86
C ALA A 146 -10.51 0.03 13.77
N ILE A 147 -11.46 -0.91 13.97
CA ILE A 147 -12.90 -0.61 13.96
C ILE A 147 -13.26 0.32 15.13
N SER A 148 -12.79 0.01 16.34
CA SER A 148 -13.03 0.85 17.53
C SER A 148 -12.44 2.25 17.34
N ALA A 149 -11.17 2.34 16.90
CA ALA A 149 -10.51 3.62 16.66
C ALA A 149 -11.23 4.44 15.57
N ALA A 150 -11.67 3.81 14.48
CA ALA A 150 -12.41 4.48 13.42
C ALA A 150 -13.75 5.04 13.91
N LYS A 151 -14.49 4.26 14.72
CA LYS A 151 -15.75 4.69 15.34
C LYS A 151 -15.52 5.88 16.29
N ASP A 152 -14.55 5.80 17.18
CA ASP A 152 -14.24 6.85 18.15
C ASP A 152 -13.82 8.16 17.45
N MET A 153 -12.94 8.08 16.45
CA MET A 153 -12.51 9.22 15.68
C MET A 153 -13.65 9.83 14.85
N PHE A 154 -14.53 9.01 14.29
CA PHE A 154 -15.70 9.52 13.61
C PHE A 154 -16.68 10.23 14.54
N LEU A 155 -16.95 9.69 15.72
CA LEU A 155 -17.80 10.33 16.73
C LEU A 155 -17.26 11.69 17.18
N GLN A 156 -15.94 11.84 17.24
CA GLN A 156 -15.29 13.08 17.66
C GLN A 156 -15.20 14.13 16.56
N PHE A 157 -14.91 13.74 15.31
CA PHE A 157 -14.57 14.66 14.23
C PHE A 157 -15.58 14.70 13.06
N HIS A 158 -16.55 13.80 13.04
CA HIS A 158 -17.61 13.67 12.02
C HIS A 158 -17.06 13.74 10.58
N SER A 159 -15.96 13.06 10.30
CA SER A 159 -15.24 13.15 9.01
C SER A 159 -14.79 11.80 8.50
N ALA A 160 -14.94 11.57 7.18
CA ALA A 160 -14.37 10.42 6.50
C ALA A 160 -12.84 10.36 6.63
N VAL A 161 -12.17 11.52 6.73
CA VAL A 161 -10.71 11.59 6.94
C VAL A 161 -10.33 11.03 8.30
N ALA A 162 -11.17 11.21 9.33
CA ALA A 162 -10.95 10.66 10.65
C ALA A 162 -10.96 9.13 10.64
N ILE A 163 -11.92 8.53 9.93
CA ILE A 163 -12.00 7.07 9.73
C ILE A 163 -10.73 6.56 9.03
N ASP A 164 -10.36 7.18 7.92
CA ASP A 164 -9.18 6.79 7.14
C ASP A 164 -7.90 6.83 7.99
N SER A 165 -7.66 7.95 8.70
CA SER A 165 -6.45 8.16 9.50
C SER A 165 -6.35 7.19 10.68
N ALA A 166 -7.47 6.90 11.34
CA ALA A 166 -7.51 5.94 12.44
C ALA A 166 -7.15 4.52 11.99
N ILE A 167 -7.71 4.09 10.86
CA ILE A 167 -7.43 2.76 10.31
C ILE A 167 -5.98 2.66 9.82
N ASP A 168 -5.45 3.70 9.17
CA ASP A 168 -4.05 3.74 8.74
C ASP A 168 -3.10 3.66 9.94
N ARG A 169 -3.39 4.37 11.03
CA ARG A 169 -2.61 4.31 12.27
C ARG A 169 -2.62 2.90 12.88
N GLU A 170 -3.77 2.26 13.01
CA GLU A 170 -3.85 0.93 13.60
C GLU A 170 -3.21 -0.15 12.70
N TYR A 171 -3.29 0.00 11.38
CA TYR A 171 -2.54 -0.85 10.44
C TYR A 171 -1.02 -0.73 10.65
N LEU A 172 -0.49 0.49 10.75
CA LEU A 172 0.94 0.70 10.97
C LEU A 172 1.40 0.29 12.36
N LYS A 173 0.57 0.45 13.39
CA LYS A 173 0.84 -0.15 14.71
C LYS A 173 1.01 -1.66 14.64
N TYR A 174 0.10 -2.33 13.91
CA TYR A 174 0.20 -3.77 13.70
C TYR A 174 1.47 -4.12 12.93
N LEU A 175 1.76 -3.43 11.82
CA LEU A 175 2.99 -3.66 11.06
C LEU A 175 4.25 -3.51 11.91
N GLY A 176 4.33 -2.45 12.71
CA GLY A 176 5.46 -2.22 13.60
C GLY A 176 5.66 -3.32 14.66
N SER A 177 4.60 -4.07 15.00
CA SER A 177 4.67 -5.18 15.96
C SER A 177 5.09 -6.51 15.34
N VAL A 178 4.89 -6.71 14.04
CA VAL A 178 5.10 -8.01 13.38
C VAL A 178 6.27 -8.02 12.38
N LEU A 179 6.67 -6.86 11.87
CA LEU A 179 7.80 -6.80 10.95
C LEU A 179 9.12 -7.13 11.67
N PRO A 180 10.02 -7.88 11.03
CA PRO A 180 11.33 -8.20 11.62
C PRO A 180 12.12 -6.93 11.98
N ASP A 181 12.76 -6.93 13.16
CA ASP A 181 13.59 -5.81 13.62
C ASP A 181 14.97 -5.82 12.93
N ASN A 182 15.01 -5.30 11.71
CA ASN A 182 16.24 -5.07 10.97
C ASN A 182 16.19 -3.77 10.17
N GLU A 183 17.33 -3.37 9.63
CA GLU A 183 17.49 -2.09 8.93
C GLU A 183 16.54 -1.92 7.72
N PHE A 184 16.33 -2.99 6.94
CA PHE A 184 15.44 -2.95 5.78
C PHE A 184 13.99 -2.66 6.18
N PHE A 185 13.45 -3.42 7.15
CA PHE A 185 12.06 -3.22 7.58
C PHE A 185 11.87 -1.92 8.33
N ARG A 186 12.86 -1.46 9.10
CA ARG A 186 12.82 -0.12 9.70
C ARG A 186 12.72 1.00 8.66
N ARG A 187 13.52 0.93 7.57
CA ARG A 187 13.42 1.90 6.47
C ARG A 187 12.10 1.78 5.71
N TRP A 188 11.66 0.55 5.47
CA TRP A 188 10.36 0.33 4.82
C TRP A 188 9.22 0.94 5.64
N PHE A 189 9.22 0.71 6.94
CA PHE A 189 8.25 1.26 7.87
C PHE A 189 8.32 2.79 7.93
N ALA A 190 9.51 3.37 7.97
CA ALA A 190 9.70 4.82 7.99
C ALA A 190 9.12 5.51 6.75
N ILE A 191 9.42 4.98 5.54
CA ILE A 191 8.86 5.51 4.30
C ILE A 191 7.32 5.41 4.31
N TYR A 192 6.78 4.29 4.79
CA TYR A 192 5.33 4.10 4.81
C TYR A 192 4.65 5.00 5.85
N SER A 193 5.27 5.21 7.01
CA SER A 193 4.79 6.13 8.04
C SER A 193 4.78 7.58 7.54
N ASP A 194 5.84 8.02 6.88
CA ASP A 194 5.91 9.35 6.27
C ASP A 194 4.84 9.55 5.22
N TRP A 195 4.61 8.53 4.38
CA TRP A 195 3.53 8.57 3.38
C TRP A 195 2.17 8.79 4.03
N MET A 196 1.83 7.99 5.05
CA MET A 196 0.53 8.11 5.71
C MET A 196 0.41 9.44 6.48
N ASN A 197 1.46 9.88 7.16
CA ASN A 197 1.48 11.16 7.87
C ASN A 197 1.29 12.34 6.91
N ILE A 198 2.05 12.41 5.81
CA ILE A 198 1.90 13.49 4.81
C ILE A 198 0.51 13.46 4.19
N LYS A 199 0.02 12.28 3.83
CA LYS A 199 -1.32 12.11 3.23
C LYS A 199 -2.43 12.59 4.16
N SER A 200 -2.38 12.17 5.43
CA SER A 200 -3.31 12.60 6.46
C SER A 200 -3.21 14.11 6.71
N PHE A 201 -1.99 14.65 6.86
CA PHE A 201 -1.72 16.06 7.07
C PHE A 201 -2.34 16.92 5.96
N VAL A 202 -2.02 16.64 4.69
CA VAL A 202 -2.56 17.39 3.55
C VAL A 202 -4.09 17.34 3.51
N ARG A 203 -4.69 16.17 3.76
CA ARG A 203 -6.15 16.03 3.74
C ARG A 203 -6.83 16.81 4.86
N ILE A 204 -6.26 16.79 6.08
CA ILE A 204 -6.78 17.53 7.24
C ILE A 204 -6.67 19.04 7.00
N MET A 205 -5.51 19.53 6.55
CA MET A 205 -5.29 20.94 6.28
C MET A 205 -6.22 21.47 5.17
N ARG A 206 -6.34 20.74 4.07
CA ARG A 206 -7.24 21.11 2.95
C ARG A 206 -8.71 21.14 3.35
N SER A 207 -9.13 20.19 4.17
CA SER A 207 -10.52 20.09 4.63
C SER A 207 -10.80 21.03 5.82
N LYS A 208 -9.81 21.80 6.26
CA LYS A 208 -9.90 22.70 7.43
C LYS A 208 -10.41 22.00 8.68
N LEU A 209 -10.02 20.74 8.85
CA LEU A 209 -10.36 19.96 10.04
C LEU A 209 -9.43 20.36 11.19
N SER A 210 -9.85 20.00 12.41
CA SER A 210 -9.05 20.25 13.61
C SER A 210 -7.66 19.58 13.52
N HIS A 211 -6.59 20.32 13.80
CA HIS A 211 -5.23 19.80 13.87
C HIS A 211 -5.07 18.71 14.95
N LYS A 212 -5.98 18.68 15.95
CA LYS A 212 -6.05 17.62 16.94
C LYS A 212 -6.23 16.26 16.28
N LEU A 213 -7.05 16.17 15.19
CA LEU A 213 -7.23 14.93 14.42
C LEU A 213 -5.91 14.41 13.87
N PHE A 214 -5.03 15.30 13.37
CA PHE A 214 -3.71 14.90 12.88
C PHE A 214 -2.85 14.31 14.00
N TRP A 215 -2.75 14.99 15.14
CA TRP A 215 -1.90 14.55 16.26
C TRP A 215 -2.39 13.26 16.92
N GLU A 216 -3.69 13.05 17.02
CA GLU A 216 -4.26 11.80 17.53
C GLU A 216 -3.99 10.61 16.63
N ASN A 217 -3.71 10.86 15.34
CA ASN A 217 -3.44 9.81 14.35
C ASN A 217 -2.01 9.86 13.80
N PHE A 218 -1.13 10.70 14.35
CA PHE A 218 0.27 10.76 13.96
C PHE A 218 0.96 9.42 14.21
N ILE A 219 1.77 9.00 13.26
CA ILE A 219 2.45 7.71 13.27
C ILE A 219 3.94 7.98 13.50
N ASP A 220 4.44 7.51 14.63
CA ASP A 220 5.87 7.59 14.95
C ASP A 220 6.70 6.63 14.09
N GLY A 221 8.00 6.89 13.99
CA GLY A 221 8.95 6.02 13.28
C GLY A 221 9.19 6.39 11.82
N GLY A 222 8.59 7.47 11.33
CA GLY A 222 8.95 8.08 10.04
C GLY A 222 10.29 8.82 10.10
N ASP A 223 10.83 9.15 8.93
CA ASP A 223 12.06 9.95 8.79
C ASP A 223 11.79 11.47 8.87
N ILE A 224 10.54 11.88 8.72
CA ILE A 224 10.10 13.25 8.88
C ILE A 224 9.74 13.48 10.35
N PRO A 225 10.50 14.28 11.09
CA PRO A 225 10.23 14.49 12.51
C PRO A 225 8.93 15.26 12.75
N ALA A 226 8.24 14.95 13.84
CA ALA A 226 6.99 15.60 14.25
C ALA A 226 7.08 17.14 14.28
N GLU A 227 8.26 17.70 14.63
CA GLU A 227 8.51 19.14 14.63
C GLU A 227 8.31 19.81 13.26
N LYS A 228 8.55 19.07 12.15
CA LYS A 228 8.28 19.58 10.80
C LYS A 228 6.79 19.85 10.59
N PHE A 229 5.95 18.93 11.06
CA PHE A 229 4.49 19.05 10.96
C PHE A 229 3.97 20.15 11.90
N LYS A 230 4.53 20.28 13.13
CA LYS A 230 4.17 21.36 14.05
C LYS A 230 4.43 22.73 13.43
N ASN A 231 5.63 22.91 12.87
CA ASN A 231 6.00 24.16 12.23
C ASN A 231 5.15 24.43 10.97
N ALA A 232 4.81 23.39 10.20
CA ALA A 232 4.01 23.53 8.99
C ALA A 232 2.54 23.90 9.27
N ILE A 233 1.98 23.48 10.41
CA ILE A 233 0.59 23.83 10.80
C ILE A 233 0.41 25.35 10.97
N GLU A 234 1.44 26.07 11.40
CA GLU A 234 1.41 27.52 11.64
C GLU A 234 1.58 28.35 10.35
N LEU A 235 1.87 27.70 9.22
CA LEU A 235 2.11 28.35 7.94
C LEU A 235 0.83 28.46 7.12
N ASP A 236 0.82 29.43 6.19
CA ASP A 236 -0.19 29.47 5.13
C ASP A 236 -0.04 28.32 4.13
N ALA A 237 -1.11 28.01 3.39
CA ALA A 237 -1.16 26.88 2.48
C ALA A 237 -0.10 26.93 1.35
N GLU A 238 0.39 28.12 0.99
CA GLU A 238 1.42 28.31 -0.05
C GLU A 238 2.81 28.00 0.49
N SER A 239 3.05 28.31 1.77
CA SER A 239 4.33 28.11 2.47
C SER A 239 4.51 26.70 3.03
N ILE A 240 3.42 25.99 3.36
CA ILE A 240 3.46 24.60 3.87
C ILE A 240 4.37 23.66 3.04
N PRO A 241 4.28 23.62 1.69
CA PRO A 241 5.11 22.71 0.89
C PRO A 241 6.61 22.95 1.12
N LEU A 242 7.05 24.19 1.27
CA LEU A 242 8.45 24.55 1.47
C LEU A 242 9.00 24.05 2.81
N ALA A 243 8.17 23.91 3.83
CA ALA A 243 8.58 23.36 5.13
C ALA A 243 9.16 21.94 5.02
N PHE A 244 8.75 21.19 3.98
CA PHE A 244 9.19 19.81 3.74
C PHE A 244 10.37 19.69 2.76
N SER A 245 10.88 20.80 2.19
CA SER A 245 11.98 20.79 1.22
C SER A 245 13.31 20.29 1.82
N ASN A 246 13.53 20.51 3.12
CA ASN A 246 14.73 20.09 3.86
C ASN A 246 14.54 18.74 4.58
N THR A 247 13.67 17.87 4.06
CA THR A 247 13.55 16.50 4.49
C THR A 247 14.46 15.58 3.64
N GLU A 248 14.59 14.33 4.01
CA GLU A 248 15.33 13.34 3.22
C GLU A 248 14.80 13.20 1.78
N TYR A 249 13.52 13.51 1.57
CA TYR A 249 12.86 13.47 0.27
C TYR A 249 13.11 14.74 -0.58
N GLY A 250 13.67 15.79 0.00
CA GLY A 250 14.12 17.00 -0.68
C GLY A 250 13.00 17.82 -1.34
N ILE A 251 13.40 18.66 -2.29
CA ILE A 251 12.51 19.58 -3.01
C ILE A 251 11.39 18.82 -3.74
N LYS A 252 11.64 17.59 -4.17
CA LYS A 252 10.64 16.78 -4.88
C LYS A 252 9.39 16.55 -4.05
N LEU A 253 9.53 16.25 -2.74
CA LEU A 253 8.38 16.11 -1.85
C LEU A 253 7.61 17.43 -1.72
N SER A 254 8.31 18.57 -1.61
CA SER A 254 7.70 19.91 -1.57
C SER A 254 6.82 20.17 -2.80
N GLU A 255 7.31 19.86 -4.00
CA GLU A 255 6.54 20.00 -5.26
C GLU A 255 5.28 19.12 -5.24
N ILE A 256 5.41 17.89 -4.79
CA ILE A 256 4.31 16.91 -4.71
C ILE A 256 3.28 17.34 -3.67
N ILE A 257 3.70 17.84 -2.50
CA ILE A 257 2.80 18.38 -1.49
C ILE A 257 2.01 19.56 -2.07
N ARG A 258 2.64 20.43 -2.86
CA ARG A 258 1.94 21.54 -3.54
C ARG A 258 0.85 21.03 -4.49
N LEU A 259 1.14 20.00 -5.28
CA LEU A 259 0.12 19.33 -6.12
C LEU A 259 -1.01 18.72 -5.29
N ALA A 260 -0.67 18.09 -4.17
CA ALA A 260 -1.65 17.50 -3.28
C ALA A 260 -2.58 18.57 -2.65
N PHE A 261 -2.05 19.75 -2.29
CA PHE A 261 -2.85 20.90 -1.85
C PHE A 261 -3.77 21.44 -2.95
N SER A 262 -3.39 21.36 -4.23
CA SER A 262 -4.26 21.73 -5.36
C SER A 262 -5.35 20.68 -5.69
N GLY A 263 -5.42 19.57 -4.94
CA GLY A 263 -6.42 18.50 -5.14
C GLY A 263 -5.88 17.25 -5.83
N LYS A 264 -4.64 17.27 -6.32
CA LYS A 264 -4.02 16.15 -7.02
C LYS A 264 -3.25 15.26 -6.03
N LEU A 265 -3.94 14.32 -5.37
CA LEU A 265 -3.33 13.42 -4.39
C LEU A 265 -2.56 12.25 -5.02
N ALA A 266 -2.92 11.84 -6.24
CA ALA A 266 -2.28 10.69 -6.90
C ALA A 266 -0.74 10.80 -7.01
N PRO A 267 -0.13 11.96 -7.36
CA PRO A 267 1.32 12.11 -7.37
C PRO A 267 1.99 11.83 -6.02
N LEU A 268 1.31 12.09 -4.90
CA LEU A 268 1.83 11.78 -3.56
C LEU A 268 1.88 10.27 -3.33
N ASP A 269 0.82 9.56 -3.67
CA ASP A 269 0.77 8.10 -3.56
C ASP A 269 1.83 7.44 -4.47
N ILE A 270 1.97 7.92 -5.70
CA ILE A 270 2.97 7.45 -6.66
C ILE A 270 4.39 7.65 -6.11
N PHE A 271 4.70 8.84 -5.61
CA PHE A 271 6.03 9.17 -5.09
C PHE A 271 6.48 8.19 -4.00
N PHE A 272 5.64 7.94 -3.00
CA PHE A 272 6.00 7.04 -1.91
C PHE A 272 6.02 5.57 -2.33
N ARG A 273 5.15 5.15 -3.27
CA ARG A 273 5.22 3.81 -3.87
C ARG A 273 6.54 3.59 -4.62
N VAL A 274 7.00 4.58 -5.38
CA VAL A 274 8.33 4.55 -6.02
C VAL A 274 9.43 4.39 -4.98
N LYS A 275 9.39 5.16 -3.88
CA LYS A 275 10.38 5.02 -2.79
C LYS A 275 10.39 3.63 -2.15
N LEU A 276 9.24 3.02 -1.99
CA LEU A 276 9.14 1.64 -1.50
C LEU A 276 9.69 0.62 -2.52
N VAL A 277 9.41 0.80 -3.81
CA VAL A 277 9.96 -0.07 -4.87
C VAL A 277 11.48 0.09 -4.97
N GLU A 278 12.00 1.31 -4.92
CA GLU A 278 13.45 1.57 -4.87
C GLU A 278 14.10 0.83 -3.70
N LEU A 279 13.50 0.90 -2.50
CA LEU A 279 13.98 0.17 -1.33
C LEU A 279 13.91 -1.35 -1.53
N ASN A 280 12.80 -1.86 -2.08
CA ASN A 280 12.63 -3.28 -2.36
C ASN A 280 13.71 -3.80 -3.34
N ARG A 281 14.09 -3.02 -4.35
CA ARG A 281 15.16 -3.36 -5.30
C ARG A 281 16.55 -3.48 -4.63
N TYR A 282 16.75 -2.83 -3.47
CA TYR A 282 18.00 -3.01 -2.70
C TYR A 282 18.20 -4.44 -2.20
N THR A 283 17.14 -5.25 -2.13
CA THR A 283 17.28 -6.66 -1.73
C THR A 283 18.08 -7.49 -2.72
N ARG A 284 18.39 -6.97 -3.91
CA ARG A 284 19.37 -7.60 -4.83
C ARG A 284 20.72 -7.87 -4.18
N PHE A 285 21.09 -7.11 -3.11
CA PHE A 285 22.31 -7.28 -2.34
C PHE A 285 22.12 -8.19 -1.11
N CYS A 286 20.91 -8.66 -0.84
CA CYS A 286 20.61 -9.59 0.23
C CYS A 286 20.87 -11.02 -0.27
N SER A 287 21.71 -11.78 0.40
CA SER A 287 21.98 -13.19 0.02
C SER A 287 20.80 -14.09 0.34
N TYR A 288 20.24 -13.97 1.54
CA TYR A 288 19.08 -14.71 2.00
C TYR A 288 18.45 -14.01 3.21
N GLY A 289 17.12 -14.00 3.27
CA GLY A 289 16.36 -13.38 4.36
C GLY A 289 14.88 -13.15 4.01
N PRO A 290 14.04 -12.80 5.00
CA PRO A 290 12.64 -12.48 4.78
C PRO A 290 12.47 -11.22 3.92
N GLU A 291 13.47 -10.33 3.85
CA GLU A 291 13.48 -9.12 3.04
C GLU A 291 13.27 -9.41 1.56
N LEU A 292 13.92 -10.47 1.04
CA LEU A 292 13.77 -10.90 -0.34
C LEU A 292 12.33 -11.31 -0.65
N LEU A 293 11.74 -12.10 0.25
CA LEU A 293 10.38 -12.58 0.08
C LEU A 293 9.38 -11.43 0.14
N TRP A 294 9.58 -10.49 1.07
CA TRP A 294 8.79 -9.27 1.21
C TRP A 294 8.87 -8.38 -0.03
N ALA A 295 10.08 -8.09 -0.46
CA ALA A 295 10.34 -7.23 -1.61
C ALA A 295 9.73 -7.82 -2.89
N TYR A 296 9.95 -9.11 -3.15
CA TYR A 296 9.37 -9.80 -4.29
C TYR A 296 7.84 -9.75 -4.27
N ALA A 297 7.23 -10.06 -3.12
CA ALA A 297 5.76 -10.00 -2.99
C ALA A 297 5.21 -8.61 -3.29
N ASN A 298 5.84 -7.56 -2.74
CA ASN A 298 5.39 -6.19 -2.96
C ASN A 298 5.59 -5.75 -4.42
N ILE A 299 6.72 -6.07 -5.05
CA ILE A 299 6.96 -5.77 -6.48
C ILE A 299 5.89 -6.45 -7.34
N ARG A 300 5.62 -7.74 -7.12
CA ARG A 300 4.58 -8.47 -7.89
C ARG A 300 3.17 -7.91 -7.68
N LEU A 301 2.83 -7.46 -6.47
CA LEU A 301 1.55 -6.81 -6.20
C LEU A 301 1.45 -5.44 -6.90
N GLU A 302 2.54 -4.69 -6.98
CA GLU A 302 2.60 -3.44 -7.74
C GLU A 302 2.43 -3.68 -9.26
N GLU A 303 3.05 -4.74 -9.80
CA GLU A 303 2.87 -5.14 -11.19
C GLU A 303 1.41 -5.47 -11.50
N ILE A 304 0.78 -6.33 -10.68
CA ILE A 304 -0.63 -6.71 -10.83
C ILE A 304 -1.54 -5.48 -10.76
N GLY A 305 -1.28 -4.57 -9.81
CA GLY A 305 -2.01 -3.31 -9.69
C GLY A 305 -1.87 -2.42 -10.91
N SER A 306 -0.68 -2.35 -11.49
CA SER A 306 -0.39 -1.58 -12.71
C SER A 306 -1.06 -2.19 -13.94
N LEU A 307 -1.04 -3.52 -14.08
CA LEU A 307 -1.75 -4.23 -15.14
C LEU A 307 -3.27 -3.99 -15.06
N ARG A 308 -3.87 -4.07 -13.87
CA ARG A 308 -5.29 -3.72 -13.67
C ARG A 308 -5.59 -2.27 -14.05
N THR A 309 -4.67 -1.35 -13.75
CA THR A 309 -4.81 0.05 -14.16
C THR A 309 -4.82 0.19 -15.68
N ILE A 310 -3.94 -0.55 -16.39
CA ILE A 310 -3.93 -0.60 -17.86
C ILE A 310 -5.25 -1.16 -18.40
N LEU A 311 -5.75 -2.26 -17.85
CA LEU A 311 -7.04 -2.85 -18.29
C LEU A 311 -8.19 -1.85 -18.16
N ARG A 312 -8.32 -1.19 -17.02
CA ARG A 312 -9.34 -0.17 -16.78
C ARG A 312 -9.20 1.03 -17.71
N ALA A 313 -7.98 1.50 -17.95
CA ALA A 313 -7.71 2.60 -18.87
C ALA A 313 -8.10 2.25 -20.31
N LYS A 314 -7.81 1.03 -20.75
CA LYS A 314 -8.24 0.54 -22.08
C LYS A 314 -9.77 0.47 -22.17
N GLY A 315 -10.45 -0.04 -21.16
CA GLY A 315 -11.91 -0.03 -21.07
C GLY A 315 -12.49 1.37 -21.16
N ALA A 316 -11.83 2.36 -20.55
CA ALA A 316 -12.19 3.78 -20.61
C ALA A 316 -11.66 4.53 -21.86
N LYS A 317 -10.97 3.84 -22.77
CA LYS A 317 -10.33 4.39 -23.98
C LYS A 317 -9.34 5.54 -23.71
N LEU A 318 -8.61 5.48 -22.59
CA LEU A 318 -7.57 6.43 -22.24
C LEU A 318 -6.27 6.12 -23.01
N SER A 319 -5.47 7.17 -23.30
CA SER A 319 -4.15 7.00 -23.91
C SER A 319 -3.12 6.47 -22.92
N PHE A 320 -2.04 5.85 -23.41
CA PHE A 320 -0.93 5.39 -22.57
C PHE A 320 -0.31 6.55 -21.78
N ASP A 321 -0.14 7.72 -22.42
CA ASP A 321 0.43 8.89 -21.75
C ASP A 321 -0.42 9.37 -20.57
N ALA A 322 -1.76 9.19 -20.64
CA ALA A 322 -2.66 9.55 -19.54
C ALA A 322 -2.49 8.67 -18.30
N ILE A 323 -2.03 7.43 -18.46
CA ILE A 323 -1.83 6.47 -17.36
C ILE A 323 -0.37 6.25 -16.99
N LYS A 324 0.56 6.69 -17.85
CA LYS A 324 2.01 6.49 -17.67
C LYS A 324 2.50 6.95 -16.30
N GLU A 325 1.98 8.06 -15.80
CA GLU A 325 2.33 8.59 -14.50
C GLU A 325 1.89 7.63 -13.38
N VAL A 326 0.69 7.02 -13.50
CA VAL A 326 0.14 6.09 -12.51
C VAL A 326 0.90 4.77 -12.46
N ILE A 327 1.38 4.28 -13.60
CA ILE A 327 2.16 3.04 -13.70
C ILE A 327 3.68 3.30 -13.62
N SER A 328 4.13 4.55 -13.45
CA SER A 328 5.56 4.90 -13.35
C SER A 328 6.27 4.18 -12.21
N VAL A 329 5.54 3.80 -11.17
CA VAL A 329 6.04 3.02 -10.01
C VAL A 329 6.79 1.76 -10.44
N VAL A 330 6.36 1.12 -11.53
CA VAL A 330 6.95 -0.13 -12.05
C VAL A 330 7.81 0.09 -13.29
N LEU A 331 7.76 1.31 -13.88
CA LEU A 331 8.52 1.65 -15.10
C LEU A 331 9.92 2.21 -14.82
N GLU A 332 10.19 2.66 -13.59
CA GLU A 332 11.50 3.12 -13.11
C GLU A 332 12.29 1.96 -12.47
#